data_2ed225e2ed9644e15e8849c0e4561b74
#
_entry.id   2ed225e2ed9644e15e8849c0e4561b74
#
_cell.length_a   1.000
_cell.length_b   1.000
_cell.length_c   1.000
_cell.angle_alpha   90.00
_cell.angle_beta   90.00
_cell.angle_gamma   90.00
#
_symmetry.space_group_name_H-M   'P 1'
#
loop_
_entity.id
_entity.type
_entity.pdbx_description
1 polymer ?
#
loop_
_entity_poly.entity_id
_entity_poly.type
_entity_poly.pdbx_seq_one_letter_code
_entity_poly.pdbx_strand_id
1 'polypeptide(L)'
;DICNLLIELLTSYNNIVVFFKPKRKSTFNDYLSRFPVLREFINIGRAVVFYGDSERSKARPAEVALASDLVLGVGISSAAAEGCFAGSVSFHANLSKVNNDFDKKTLNKVVFRDLNSLKIAIINQINGKGISVEECQDFHRILDPFQDGLAYKRTGSILSKIQIELNNGKDTNKVIKKIKDNFLELSC
;
A
#
# COMPACT_ATOMS: atom_id res chain seq x y z
N ASP A 1 14.08 11.52 3.76
CA ASP A 1 14.05 10.07 3.54
C ASP A 1 13.15 9.42 4.58
N ILE A 2 12.32 8.46 4.15
CA ILE A 2 11.35 7.76 5.02
C ILE A 2 12.07 7.03 6.17
N CYS A 3 13.26 6.47 5.93
CA CYS A 3 14.01 5.82 7.01
C CYS A 3 14.41 6.79 8.13
N ASN A 4 14.82 8.03 7.80
CA ASN A 4 15.09 9.05 8.80
C ASN A 4 13.83 9.41 9.59
N LEU A 5 12.68 9.52 8.94
CA LEU A 5 11.40 9.75 9.62
C LEU A 5 11.08 8.62 10.59
N LEU A 6 11.24 7.36 10.18
CA LEU A 6 10.99 6.21 11.06
C LEU A 6 11.96 6.15 12.24
N ILE A 7 13.24 6.45 12.03
CA ILE A 7 14.25 6.55 13.10
C ILE A 7 13.86 7.66 14.08
N GLU A 8 13.46 8.81 13.60
CA GLU A 8 13.00 9.92 14.45
C GLU A 8 11.79 9.52 15.28
N LEU A 9 10.78 8.86 14.68
CA LEU A 9 9.60 8.36 15.41
C LEU A 9 9.99 7.31 16.46
N LEU A 10 10.84 6.34 16.11
CA LEU A 10 11.34 5.33 17.04
C LEU A 10 12.12 5.94 18.20
N THR A 11 12.84 7.03 17.96
CA THR A 11 13.59 7.74 19.00
C THR A 11 12.67 8.55 19.91
N SER A 12 11.64 9.18 19.33
CA SER A 12 10.75 10.10 20.05
C SER A 12 9.63 9.39 20.83
N TYR A 13 9.21 8.21 20.40
CA TYR A 13 8.08 7.46 20.95
C TYR A 13 8.51 6.06 21.41
N ASN A 14 8.57 5.83 22.72
CA ASN A 14 9.03 4.55 23.28
C ASN A 14 8.01 3.41 23.13
N ASN A 15 6.76 3.72 22.85
CA ASN A 15 5.63 2.78 22.77
C ASN A 15 5.32 2.31 21.35
N ILE A 16 6.11 2.68 20.34
CA ILE A 16 5.91 2.21 18.97
C ILE A 16 6.90 1.10 18.59
N VAL A 17 6.43 0.19 17.74
CA VAL A 17 7.23 -0.84 17.07
C VAL A 17 7.01 -0.71 15.57
N VAL A 18 8.08 -0.81 14.78
CA VAL A 18 8.01 -0.73 13.33
C VAL A 18 8.21 -2.11 12.70
N PHE A 19 7.25 -2.56 11.92
CA PHE A 19 7.35 -3.78 11.13
C PHE A 19 7.81 -3.44 9.71
N PHE A 20 8.95 -3.97 9.31
CA PHE A 20 9.45 -3.86 7.96
C PHE A 20 9.06 -5.09 7.15
N LYS A 21 8.31 -4.91 6.07
CA LYS A 21 7.99 -5.95 5.09
C LYS A 21 8.58 -5.59 3.72
N PRO A 22 9.90 -5.71 3.53
CA PRO A 22 10.53 -5.38 2.27
C PRO A 22 10.15 -6.38 1.18
N LYS A 23 10.05 -5.91 -0.07
CA LYS A 23 9.83 -6.76 -1.22
C LYS A 23 11.03 -7.69 -1.49
N ARG A 24 12.25 -7.19 -1.22
CA ARG A 24 13.51 -7.94 -1.43
C ARG A 24 14.45 -7.72 -0.24
N LYS A 25 15.08 -8.79 0.22
CA LYS A 25 16.08 -8.77 1.30
C LYS A 25 17.28 -7.88 0.97
N SER A 26 17.78 -7.97 -0.28
CA SER A 26 18.92 -7.16 -0.73
C SER A 26 18.65 -5.67 -0.56
N THR A 27 17.50 -5.18 -1.01
CA THR A 27 17.10 -3.77 -0.88
C THR A 27 17.08 -3.34 0.59
N PHE A 28 16.59 -4.19 1.51
CA PHE A 28 16.56 -3.84 2.92
C PHE A 28 17.97 -3.83 3.55
N ASN A 29 18.85 -4.74 3.14
CA ASN A 29 20.24 -4.75 3.58
C ASN A 29 20.98 -3.47 3.16
N ASP A 30 20.67 -2.92 1.98
CA ASP A 30 21.20 -1.63 1.53
C ASP A 30 20.72 -0.48 2.46
N TYR A 31 19.45 -0.52 2.89
CA TYR A 31 18.96 0.43 3.90
C TYR A 31 19.67 0.28 5.24
N LEU A 32 19.87 -0.94 5.75
CA LEU A 32 20.60 -1.18 6.99
C LEU A 32 22.06 -0.72 6.93
N SER A 33 22.67 -0.70 5.76
CA SER A 33 24.01 -0.19 5.54
C SER A 33 24.05 1.34 5.59
N ARG A 34 23.02 2.00 5.07
CA ARG A 34 22.90 3.47 5.08
C ARG A 34 22.42 4.04 6.41
N PHE A 35 21.65 3.25 7.15
CA PHE A 35 21.03 3.66 8.43
C PHE A 35 21.36 2.66 9.54
N PRO A 36 22.62 2.65 10.05
CA PRO A 36 23.07 1.68 11.05
C PRO A 36 22.22 1.67 12.33
N VAL A 37 21.67 2.81 12.73
CA VAL A 37 20.78 2.98 13.89
C VAL A 37 19.56 2.06 13.83
N LEU A 38 19.06 1.71 12.63
CA LEU A 38 17.98 0.73 12.51
C LEU A 38 18.33 -0.65 13.08
N ARG A 39 19.62 -1.04 13.04
CA ARG A 39 20.09 -2.31 13.63
C ARG A 39 19.95 -2.31 15.15
N GLU A 40 20.17 -1.17 15.78
CA GLU A 40 19.98 -1.03 17.24
C GLU A 40 18.51 -1.24 17.59
N PHE A 41 17.58 -0.61 16.87
CA PHE A 41 16.15 -0.82 17.06
C PHE A 41 15.71 -2.26 16.78
N ILE A 42 16.32 -2.95 15.82
CA ILE A 42 16.08 -4.39 15.56
C ILE A 42 16.57 -5.22 16.74
N ASN A 43 17.76 -4.95 17.26
CA ASN A 43 18.35 -5.71 18.36
C ASN A 43 17.55 -5.61 19.66
N ILE A 44 16.94 -4.46 19.93
CA ILE A 44 16.08 -4.25 21.11
C ILE A 44 14.61 -4.60 20.86
N GLY A 45 14.26 -5.15 19.68
CA GLY A 45 12.90 -5.60 19.35
C GLY A 45 11.90 -4.49 19.00
N ARG A 46 12.37 -3.24 18.82
CA ARG A 46 11.52 -2.10 18.43
C ARG A 46 11.39 -1.92 16.91
N ALA A 47 12.18 -2.66 16.15
CA ALA A 47 12.00 -2.85 14.71
C ALA A 47 12.04 -4.34 14.41
N VAL A 48 11.09 -4.84 13.62
CA VAL A 48 11.00 -6.25 13.24
C VAL A 48 10.97 -6.35 11.73
N VAL A 49 11.74 -7.29 11.17
CA VAL A 49 11.87 -7.45 9.72
C VAL A 49 11.31 -8.79 9.27
N PHE A 50 10.33 -8.75 8.37
CA PHE A 50 9.72 -9.91 7.75
C PHE A 50 10.29 -10.14 6.35
N TYR A 51 11.30 -10.99 6.24
CA TYR A 51 11.86 -11.40 4.95
C TYR A 51 11.02 -12.53 4.32
N GLY A 52 10.82 -12.51 2.98
CA GLY A 52 9.99 -13.48 2.28
C GLY A 52 10.60 -14.88 2.10
N ASP A 53 11.85 -15.07 2.53
CA ASP A 53 12.69 -16.24 2.20
C ASP A 53 12.95 -17.22 3.36
N SER A 54 12.38 -16.98 4.54
CA SER A 54 12.43 -17.89 5.69
C SER A 54 11.05 -18.39 6.10
N GLU A 55 10.96 -19.57 6.72
CA GLU A 55 9.66 -20.12 7.18
C GLU A 55 8.93 -19.22 8.17
N ARG A 56 9.67 -18.47 8.97
CA ARG A 56 9.09 -17.47 9.90
C ARG A 56 8.61 -16.18 9.21
N SER A 57 8.94 -15.98 7.95
CA SER A 57 8.67 -14.74 7.22
C SER A 57 7.75 -14.92 6.03
N LYS A 58 7.03 -16.04 5.92
CA LYS A 58 5.96 -16.25 4.94
C LYS A 58 4.75 -15.34 5.17
N ALA A 59 4.78 -14.49 6.22
CA ALA A 59 3.72 -13.54 6.49
C ALA A 59 3.43 -12.68 5.26
N ARG A 60 2.19 -12.70 4.80
CA ARG A 60 1.71 -11.89 3.69
C ARG A 60 1.64 -10.42 4.12
N PRO A 61 1.72 -9.45 3.19
CA PRO A 61 1.55 -8.04 3.55
C PRO A 61 0.29 -7.77 4.37
N ALA A 62 -0.83 -8.37 4.01
CA ALA A 62 -2.09 -8.22 4.74
C ALA A 62 -2.03 -8.77 6.19
N GLU A 63 -1.31 -9.87 6.43
CA GLU A 63 -1.15 -10.43 7.78
C GLU A 63 -0.31 -9.53 8.67
N VAL A 64 0.76 -8.92 8.12
CA VAL A 64 1.57 -7.94 8.85
C VAL A 64 0.75 -6.66 9.10
N ALA A 65 -0.06 -6.27 8.12
CA ALA A 65 -0.94 -5.12 8.24
C ALA A 65 -1.98 -5.29 9.36
N LEU A 66 -2.64 -6.46 9.44
CA LEU A 66 -3.61 -6.78 10.51
C LEU A 66 -3.01 -6.74 11.93
N ALA A 67 -1.69 -6.94 12.03
CA ALA A 67 -0.96 -6.81 13.30
C ALA A 67 -0.46 -5.38 13.57
N SER A 68 -0.86 -4.42 12.76
CA SER A 68 -0.37 -3.03 12.81
C SER A 68 -1.53 -2.05 12.93
N ASP A 69 -1.38 -1.02 13.76
CA ASP A 69 -2.35 0.08 13.89
C ASP A 69 -2.30 1.03 12.68
N LEU A 70 -1.14 1.11 12.04
CA LEU A 70 -0.90 1.95 10.87
C LEU A 70 0.01 1.25 9.86
N VAL A 71 -0.38 1.24 8.59
CA VAL A 71 0.42 0.74 7.48
C VAL A 71 0.96 1.90 6.65
N LEU A 72 2.24 1.88 6.32
CA LEU A 72 2.88 2.87 5.46
C LEU A 72 3.44 2.22 4.20
N GLY A 73 2.84 2.52 3.05
CA GLY A 73 3.35 2.14 1.74
C GLY A 73 4.31 3.18 1.17
N VAL A 74 5.44 2.74 0.62
CA VAL A 74 6.35 3.61 -0.14
C VAL A 74 5.87 3.66 -1.60
N GLY A 75 5.51 4.84 -2.07
CA GLY A 75 4.75 5.04 -3.31
C GLY A 75 3.26 4.66 -3.14
N ILE A 76 2.50 4.66 -4.24
CA ILE A 76 1.15 4.08 -4.25
C ILE A 76 1.33 2.55 -4.28
N SER A 77 1.10 1.91 -3.15
CA SER A 77 1.44 0.52 -2.90
C SER A 77 0.20 -0.34 -2.75
N SER A 78 0.13 -1.46 -3.46
CA SER A 78 -0.93 -2.46 -3.28
C SER A 78 -0.92 -3.05 -1.86
N ALA A 79 0.26 -3.21 -1.25
CA ALA A 79 0.38 -3.73 0.11
C ALA A 79 -0.28 -2.80 1.15
N ALA A 80 -0.19 -1.47 0.98
CA ALA A 80 -0.89 -0.52 1.84
C ALA A 80 -2.40 -0.53 1.57
N ALA A 81 -2.82 -0.65 0.31
CA ALA A 81 -4.24 -0.80 -0.01
C ALA A 81 -4.82 -2.10 0.57
N GLU A 82 -4.10 -3.23 0.45
CA GLU A 82 -4.46 -4.50 1.10
C GLU A 82 -4.59 -4.35 2.62
N GLY A 83 -3.67 -3.60 3.25
CA GLY A 83 -3.72 -3.29 4.67
C GLY A 83 -4.98 -2.52 5.06
N CYS A 84 -5.36 -1.52 4.27
CA CYS A 84 -6.59 -0.76 4.47
C CYS A 84 -7.83 -1.66 4.39
N PHE A 85 -7.94 -2.48 3.34
CA PHE A 85 -9.07 -3.40 3.19
C PHE A 85 -9.07 -4.53 4.23
N ALA A 86 -7.91 -4.84 4.81
CA ALA A 86 -7.79 -5.76 5.94
C ALA A 86 -8.21 -5.15 7.29
N GLY A 87 -8.48 -3.85 7.37
CA GLY A 87 -8.97 -3.19 8.56
C GLY A 87 -7.94 -2.34 9.32
N SER A 88 -6.82 -1.97 8.68
CA SER A 88 -5.82 -1.07 9.26
C SER A 88 -5.84 0.30 8.58
N VAL A 89 -5.54 1.36 9.32
CA VAL A 89 -5.29 2.66 8.68
C VAL A 89 -4.05 2.56 7.80
N SER A 90 -4.13 3.05 6.58
CA SER A 90 -3.04 2.92 5.61
C SER A 90 -2.73 4.24 4.91
N PHE A 91 -1.46 4.60 4.91
CA PHE A 91 -0.93 5.79 4.25
C PHE A 91 0.02 5.42 3.10
N HIS A 92 0.10 6.29 2.11
CA HIS A 92 0.99 6.17 0.96
C HIS A 92 1.96 7.36 0.91
N ALA A 93 3.25 7.09 1.04
CA ALA A 93 4.31 8.08 0.86
C ALA A 93 4.68 8.21 -0.62
N ASN A 94 3.89 8.95 -1.41
CA ASN A 94 4.16 9.18 -2.83
C ASN A 94 5.11 10.38 -3.04
N LEU A 95 6.38 10.20 -2.73
CA LEU A 95 7.42 11.22 -2.88
C LEU A 95 7.88 11.40 -4.33
N SER A 96 7.28 10.66 -5.28
CA SER A 96 7.53 10.81 -6.72
C SER A 96 6.69 11.93 -7.32
N LYS A 97 7.05 12.37 -8.52
CA LYS A 97 6.26 13.36 -9.28
C LYS A 97 5.12 12.73 -10.10
N VAL A 98 4.94 11.42 -10.01
CA VAL A 98 3.90 10.70 -10.76
C VAL A 98 2.55 10.95 -10.13
N ASN A 99 1.60 11.42 -10.94
CA ASN A 99 0.22 11.69 -10.56
C ASN A 99 -0.71 10.61 -11.13
N ASN A 100 -1.67 10.16 -10.33
CA ASN A 100 -2.80 9.37 -10.78
C ASN A 100 -4.09 9.89 -10.13
N ASP A 101 -5.24 9.35 -10.51
CA ASP A 101 -6.52 9.86 -10.01
C ASP A 101 -6.75 9.56 -8.52
N PHE A 102 -6.22 8.43 -8.03
CA PHE A 102 -6.25 8.13 -6.60
C PHE A 102 -5.48 9.18 -5.81
N ASP A 103 -4.25 9.49 -6.24
CA ASP A 103 -3.38 10.47 -5.61
C ASP A 103 -4.02 11.87 -5.57
N LYS A 104 -4.62 12.31 -6.69
CA LYS A 104 -5.30 13.63 -6.73
C LYS A 104 -6.48 13.75 -5.76
N LYS A 105 -7.27 12.70 -5.62
CA LYS A 105 -8.50 12.71 -4.79
C LYS A 105 -8.20 12.50 -3.31
N THR A 106 -7.06 11.88 -2.97
CA THR A 106 -6.73 11.46 -1.61
C THR A 106 -5.50 12.14 -1.02
N LEU A 107 -5.00 13.18 -1.70
CA LEU A 107 -3.85 13.97 -1.27
C LEU A 107 -4.09 14.58 0.12
N ASN A 108 -3.09 14.46 1.00
CA ASN A 108 -3.13 14.88 2.41
C ASN A 108 -4.25 14.22 3.24
N LYS A 109 -4.83 13.15 2.74
CA LYS A 109 -5.76 12.28 3.48
C LYS A 109 -5.10 10.94 3.77
N VAL A 110 -4.83 10.17 2.73
CA VAL A 110 -4.12 8.89 2.79
C VAL A 110 -2.88 8.85 1.89
N VAL A 111 -2.72 9.83 0.99
CA VAL A 111 -1.54 9.98 0.14
C VAL A 111 -0.80 11.26 0.50
N PHE A 112 0.49 11.15 0.75
CA PHE A 112 1.37 12.26 1.15
C PHE A 112 2.53 12.39 0.17
N ARG A 113 2.81 13.61 -0.29
CA ARG A 113 3.88 13.91 -1.25
C ARG A 113 5.12 14.53 -0.62
N ASP A 114 5.03 14.87 0.64
CA ASP A 114 6.13 15.40 1.43
C ASP A 114 6.19 14.73 2.81
N LEU A 115 7.39 14.71 3.37
CA LEU A 115 7.64 14.04 4.65
C LEU A 115 7.05 14.78 5.85
N ASN A 116 6.87 16.10 5.76
CA ASN A 116 6.32 16.86 6.88
C ASN A 116 4.83 16.57 7.05
N SER A 117 4.05 16.62 5.97
CA SER A 117 2.63 16.26 6.00
C SER A 117 2.43 14.82 6.43
N LEU A 118 3.25 13.89 5.92
CA LEU A 118 3.23 12.50 6.33
C LEU A 118 3.54 12.33 7.82
N LYS A 119 4.59 13.00 8.33
CA LYS A 119 4.97 12.97 9.73
C LYS A 119 3.85 13.44 10.65
N ILE A 120 3.21 14.57 10.30
CA ILE A 120 2.07 15.10 11.05
C ILE A 120 0.93 14.09 11.09
N ALA A 121 0.60 13.46 9.96
CA ALA A 121 -0.46 12.45 9.89
C ALA A 121 -0.14 11.22 10.76
N ILE A 122 1.11 10.72 10.72
CA ILE A 122 1.54 9.59 11.56
C ILE A 122 1.47 9.97 13.04
N ILE A 123 1.95 11.15 13.43
CA ILE A 123 1.89 11.63 14.82
C ILE A 123 0.45 11.77 15.30
N ASN A 124 -0.44 12.29 14.46
CA ASN A 124 -1.86 12.36 14.77
C ASN A 124 -2.46 10.97 14.99
N GLN A 125 -2.08 9.99 14.17
CA GLN A 125 -2.54 8.61 14.32
C GLN A 125 -2.05 7.98 15.63
N ILE A 126 -0.76 8.16 15.96
CA ILE A 126 -0.16 7.68 17.24
C ILE A 126 -0.89 8.29 18.46
N ASN A 127 -1.32 9.54 18.37
CA ASN A 127 -1.99 10.26 19.44
C ASN A 127 -3.53 10.07 19.46
N GLY A 128 -4.09 9.17 18.63
CA GLY A 128 -5.54 8.92 18.55
C GLY A 128 -6.34 10.09 17.95
N LYS A 129 -5.69 10.99 17.21
CA LYS A 129 -6.28 12.16 16.52
C LYS A 129 -6.26 12.00 14.99
N GLY A 130 -5.92 10.80 14.51
CA GLY A 130 -5.87 10.49 13.09
C GLY A 130 -7.23 10.15 12.50
N ILE A 131 -7.21 9.63 11.27
CA ILE A 131 -8.44 9.17 10.59
C ILE A 131 -8.85 7.79 11.12
N SER A 132 -10.13 7.48 11.03
CA SER A 132 -10.64 6.15 11.37
C SER A 132 -10.35 5.13 10.24
N VAL A 133 -10.54 3.85 10.55
CA VAL A 133 -10.42 2.78 9.53
C VAL A 133 -11.47 2.97 8.44
N GLU A 134 -12.70 3.33 8.81
CA GLU A 134 -13.80 3.56 7.88
C GLU A 134 -13.49 4.71 6.92
N GLU A 135 -13.01 5.84 7.44
CA GLU A 135 -12.58 6.96 6.60
C GLU A 135 -11.43 6.56 5.67
N CYS A 136 -10.46 5.80 6.17
CA CYS A 136 -9.36 5.27 5.36
C CYS A 136 -9.89 4.38 4.22
N GLN A 137 -10.83 3.48 4.51
CA GLN A 137 -11.46 2.61 3.51
C GLN A 137 -12.25 3.40 2.47
N ASP A 138 -12.98 4.44 2.87
CA ASP A 138 -13.70 5.31 1.95
C ASP A 138 -12.75 5.99 0.95
N PHE A 139 -11.60 6.47 1.39
CA PHE A 139 -10.59 7.01 0.49
C PHE A 139 -10.02 5.95 -0.45
N HIS A 140 -9.85 4.70 0.00
CA HIS A 140 -9.31 3.60 -0.80
C HIS A 140 -10.35 2.96 -1.74
N ARG A 141 -11.64 3.25 -1.59
CA ARG A 141 -12.72 2.72 -2.44
C ARG A 141 -12.53 2.98 -3.93
N ILE A 142 -11.76 4.01 -4.29
CA ILE A 142 -11.37 4.28 -5.68
C ILE A 142 -10.51 3.15 -6.27
N LEU A 143 -9.72 2.45 -5.45
CA LEU A 143 -8.85 1.36 -5.88
C LEU A 143 -9.61 0.03 -6.04
N ASP A 144 -10.64 -0.18 -5.23
CA ASP A 144 -11.56 -1.31 -5.34
C ASP A 144 -13.00 -0.83 -5.10
N PRO A 145 -13.70 -0.34 -6.14
CA PRO A 145 -15.04 0.20 -6.02
C PRO A 145 -16.10 -0.85 -5.69
N PHE A 146 -15.81 -2.12 -5.90
CA PHE A 146 -16.76 -3.21 -5.66
C PHE A 146 -16.64 -3.81 -4.27
N GLN A 147 -15.45 -3.91 -3.71
CA GLN A 147 -15.14 -4.45 -2.36
C GLN A 147 -15.78 -5.82 -2.06
N ASP A 148 -15.96 -6.65 -3.08
CA ASP A 148 -16.68 -7.93 -3.02
C ASP A 148 -15.77 -9.16 -3.15
N GLY A 149 -14.46 -8.96 -3.26
CA GLY A 149 -13.46 -10.01 -3.44
C GLY A 149 -13.52 -10.72 -4.81
N LEU A 150 -14.35 -10.25 -5.76
CA LEU A 150 -14.57 -10.90 -7.06
C LEU A 150 -13.75 -10.28 -8.21
N ALA A 151 -12.73 -9.46 -7.92
CA ALA A 151 -11.88 -8.82 -8.93
C ALA A 151 -11.29 -9.84 -9.92
N TYR A 152 -10.89 -11.03 -9.42
CA TYR A 152 -10.34 -12.10 -10.27
C TYR A 152 -11.37 -12.62 -11.29
N LYS A 153 -12.66 -12.74 -10.92
CA LYS A 153 -13.72 -13.18 -11.84
C LYS A 153 -13.96 -12.13 -12.92
N ARG A 154 -14.02 -10.84 -12.53
CA ARG A 154 -14.17 -9.74 -13.50
C ARG A 154 -13.00 -9.70 -14.46
N THR A 155 -11.77 -9.77 -13.95
CA THR A 155 -10.57 -9.81 -14.80
C THR A 155 -10.60 -10.99 -15.76
N GLY A 156 -10.92 -12.19 -15.28
CA GLY A 156 -11.04 -13.39 -16.11
C GLY A 156 -12.10 -13.24 -17.21
N SER A 157 -13.29 -12.72 -16.88
CA SER A 157 -14.35 -12.44 -17.85
C SER A 157 -13.91 -11.45 -18.93
N ILE A 158 -13.24 -10.36 -18.53
CA ILE A 158 -12.74 -9.37 -19.47
C ILE A 158 -11.69 -9.96 -20.40
N LEU A 159 -10.71 -10.70 -19.88
CA LEU A 159 -9.68 -11.35 -20.69
C LEU A 159 -10.27 -12.35 -21.67
N SER A 160 -11.26 -13.15 -21.26
CA SER A 160 -11.98 -14.07 -22.17
C SER A 160 -12.71 -13.31 -23.29
N LYS A 161 -13.37 -12.21 -22.97
CA LYS A 161 -14.04 -11.38 -24.00
C LYS A 161 -13.04 -10.78 -24.98
N ILE A 162 -11.89 -10.28 -24.50
CA ILE A 162 -10.80 -9.79 -25.35
C ILE A 162 -10.35 -10.89 -26.30
N GLN A 163 -10.06 -12.07 -25.78
CA GLN A 163 -9.56 -13.19 -26.55
C GLN A 163 -10.55 -13.62 -27.65
N ILE A 164 -11.84 -13.73 -27.32
CA ILE A 164 -12.89 -14.07 -28.29
C ILE A 164 -12.96 -13.03 -29.43
N GLU A 165 -12.96 -11.75 -29.08
CA GLU A 165 -13.03 -10.67 -30.07
C GLU A 165 -11.80 -10.64 -30.99
N LEU A 166 -10.59 -10.87 -30.43
CA LEU A 166 -9.36 -10.96 -31.21
C LEU A 166 -9.32 -12.19 -32.12
N ASN A 167 -9.78 -13.35 -31.64
CA ASN A 167 -9.88 -14.58 -32.45
C ASN A 167 -10.88 -14.41 -33.62
N ASN A 168 -11.87 -13.54 -33.47
CA ASN A 168 -12.80 -13.17 -34.53
C ASN A 168 -12.24 -12.10 -35.50
N GLY A 169 -10.93 -11.82 -35.43
CA GLY A 169 -10.25 -10.90 -36.36
C GLY A 169 -10.51 -9.42 -36.12
N LYS A 170 -11.03 -9.04 -34.94
CA LYS A 170 -11.25 -7.63 -34.63
C LYS A 170 -9.94 -6.93 -34.29
N ASP A 171 -9.87 -5.66 -34.66
CA ASP A 171 -8.72 -4.79 -34.34
C ASP A 171 -8.52 -4.61 -32.84
N THR A 172 -7.30 -4.81 -32.37
CA THR A 172 -6.93 -4.77 -30.96
C THR A 172 -7.32 -3.45 -30.28
N ASN A 173 -7.06 -2.31 -30.92
CA ASN A 173 -7.34 -1.00 -30.34
C ASN A 173 -8.84 -0.75 -30.20
N LYS A 174 -9.64 -1.21 -31.18
CA LYS A 174 -11.10 -1.14 -31.11
C LYS A 174 -11.67 -2.01 -29.99
N VAL A 175 -11.11 -3.22 -29.81
CA VAL A 175 -11.51 -4.14 -28.74
C VAL A 175 -11.19 -3.54 -27.37
N ILE A 176 -9.97 -3.03 -27.17
CA ILE A 176 -9.55 -2.42 -25.91
C ILE A 176 -10.41 -1.18 -25.61
N LYS A 177 -10.65 -0.31 -26.61
CA LYS A 177 -11.49 0.87 -26.43
C LYS A 177 -12.90 0.49 -26.00
N LYS A 178 -13.55 -0.45 -26.69
CA LYS A 178 -14.89 -0.94 -26.35
C LYS A 178 -14.97 -1.46 -24.93
N ILE A 179 -13.95 -2.22 -24.48
CA ILE A 179 -13.92 -2.77 -23.12
C ILE A 179 -13.73 -1.67 -22.09
N LYS A 180 -12.86 -0.70 -22.37
CA LYS A 180 -12.63 0.44 -21.48
C LYS A 180 -13.90 1.28 -21.30
N ASP A 181 -14.62 1.55 -22.40
CA ASP A 181 -15.83 2.36 -22.38
C ASP A 181 -16.99 1.67 -21.65
N ASN A 182 -17.03 0.34 -21.66
CA ASN A 182 -18.10 -0.47 -21.05
C ASN A 182 -17.61 -1.27 -19.83
N PHE A 183 -16.50 -0.87 -19.21
CA PHE A 183 -15.88 -1.65 -18.12
C PHE A 183 -16.84 -1.94 -16.98
N LEU A 184 -17.63 -0.98 -16.55
CA LEU A 184 -18.59 -1.14 -15.45
C LEU A 184 -19.73 -2.10 -15.81
N GLU A 185 -20.23 -2.05 -17.04
CA GLU A 185 -21.29 -2.95 -17.52
C GLU A 185 -20.78 -4.38 -17.75
N LEU A 186 -19.51 -4.53 -18.14
CA LEU A 186 -18.89 -5.83 -18.41
C LEU A 186 -18.36 -6.51 -17.13
N SER A 187 -18.31 -5.80 -16.03
CA SER A 187 -17.80 -6.30 -14.74
C SER A 187 -18.91 -6.73 -13.77
N CYS A 188 -20.16 -6.53 -14.11
CA CYS A 188 -21.31 -7.13 -13.47
C CYS A 188 -21.68 -8.42 -14.17
#